data_deff2b5cf58aa7894b4f3c46bbdc8a77
#
_entry.id   deff2b5cf58aa7894b4f3c46bbdc8a77
#
_cell.length_a   1.000
_cell.length_b   1.000
_cell.length_c   1.000
_cell.angle_alpha   90.00
_cell.angle_beta   90.00
_cell.angle_gamma   90.00
#
_symmetry.space_group_name_H-M   'P 1'
#
loop_
_entity.id
_entity.type
_entity.pdbx_description
1 polymer ?
#
loop_
_entity_poly.entity_id
_entity_poly.type
_entity_poly.pdbx_seq_one_letter_code
_entity_poly.pdbx_strand_id
1 'polypeptide(L)'
;MRAGVYYVLCILAMGVASGVRPNNLLIWVFSALIAAFLVSGVVSGFMMLGVRGVRIEPRRGRVGEPLVIRYELRNRARFLPVYDVAIAENVDRTRLEAAGDAWVLHVGPGDVVHAEAVFRPLRRGPVRLGGFELASTFPFGLLKKVLRFTQQGDVLIHPEIRPIRDDLLVRVTARAAGGDRMSRSGGGADDFFGIREYRPGDSIRHIAWKRLAGTGKLATIERGRAVPPRLRVLLDLRAPTDRLRVAEGEDPRALEERAIVLAASFISLADRLGYESALSVAGVAIPAVPLRKGHFHREKIMSLLATIDLDAARVPGNGLSTSDERAMLVCIHPDRADASIAPDASWHFTARQYESVVARGPAADRGAPAPKGAVSG
;
A
#
# COMPACT_ATOMS: atom_id res chain seq x y z
N MET A 1 -21.97 0.41 -26.19
CA MET A 1 -21.76 0.20 -27.63
C MET A 1 -22.83 -0.68 -28.30
N ARG A 2 -23.30 -1.75 -27.70
CA ARG A 2 -24.34 -2.61 -28.30
C ARG A 2 -25.63 -1.84 -28.64
N ALA A 3 -26.10 -0.98 -27.72
CA ALA A 3 -27.32 -0.18 -27.93
C ALA A 3 -27.24 0.73 -29.16
N GLY A 4 -26.12 1.42 -29.38
CA GLY A 4 -25.91 2.27 -30.58
C GLY A 4 -25.93 1.49 -31.89
N VAL A 5 -25.35 0.28 -31.90
CA VAL A 5 -25.38 -0.59 -33.09
C VAL A 5 -26.83 -1.03 -33.41
N TYR A 6 -27.58 -1.49 -32.37
CA TYR A 6 -28.99 -1.85 -32.56
C TYR A 6 -29.83 -0.66 -33.05
N TYR A 7 -29.55 0.53 -32.52
CA TYR A 7 -30.23 1.74 -32.95
C TYR A 7 -29.99 2.08 -34.44
N VAL A 8 -28.74 1.98 -34.86
CA VAL A 8 -28.40 2.18 -36.30
C VAL A 8 -29.06 1.13 -37.17
N LEU A 9 -29.08 -0.13 -36.75
CA LEU A 9 -29.80 -1.19 -37.48
C LEU A 9 -31.31 -0.90 -37.56
N CYS A 10 -31.91 -0.37 -36.49
CA CYS A 10 -33.31 0.03 -36.47
C CYS A 10 -33.56 1.18 -37.45
N ILE A 11 -32.70 2.20 -37.49
CA ILE A 11 -32.78 3.30 -38.49
C ILE A 11 -32.76 2.73 -39.90
N LEU A 12 -31.81 1.84 -40.22
CA LEU A 12 -31.68 1.23 -41.52
C LEU A 12 -32.93 0.40 -41.89
N ALA A 13 -33.43 -0.43 -41.01
CA ALA A 13 -34.63 -1.22 -41.22
C ALA A 13 -35.87 -0.34 -41.47
N MET A 14 -36.05 0.72 -40.67
CA MET A 14 -37.14 1.67 -40.86
C MET A 14 -37.01 2.49 -42.16
N GLY A 15 -35.77 2.84 -42.53
CA GLY A 15 -35.50 3.50 -43.83
C GLY A 15 -35.91 2.64 -45.00
N VAL A 16 -35.52 1.35 -45.02
CA VAL A 16 -35.92 0.39 -46.04
C VAL A 16 -37.42 0.20 -46.05
N ALA A 17 -38.08 0.02 -44.86
CA ALA A 17 -39.53 -0.16 -44.78
C ALA A 17 -40.29 1.05 -45.29
N SER A 18 -39.85 2.27 -45.02
CA SER A 18 -40.48 3.51 -45.51
C SER A 18 -40.29 3.71 -47.01
N GLY A 19 -39.20 3.18 -47.61
CA GLY A 19 -38.96 3.21 -49.06
C GLY A 19 -39.79 2.19 -49.82
N VAL A 20 -40.04 1.00 -49.27
CA VAL A 20 -40.81 -0.06 -49.92
C VAL A 20 -42.32 0.16 -49.85
N ARG A 21 -42.80 0.67 -48.70
CA ARG A 21 -44.22 0.98 -48.42
C ARG A 21 -44.35 2.35 -47.79
N PRO A 22 -44.36 3.44 -48.59
CA PRO A 22 -44.44 4.77 -48.02
C PRO A 22 -45.72 4.95 -47.23
N ASN A 23 -45.56 5.19 -45.93
CA ASN A 23 -46.64 5.50 -44.99
C ASN A 23 -46.15 6.67 -44.13
N ASN A 24 -47.02 7.67 -43.94
CA ASN A 24 -46.70 8.85 -43.16
C ASN A 24 -46.15 8.50 -41.75
N LEU A 25 -46.70 7.48 -41.10
CA LEU A 25 -46.28 7.06 -39.79
C LEU A 25 -44.78 6.54 -39.80
N LEU A 26 -44.47 5.69 -40.80
CA LEU A 26 -43.12 5.16 -40.96
C LEU A 26 -42.10 6.27 -41.24
N ILE A 27 -42.47 7.24 -42.09
CA ILE A 27 -41.63 8.40 -42.42
C ILE A 27 -41.38 9.25 -41.17
N TRP A 28 -42.44 9.50 -40.36
CA TRP A 28 -42.32 10.24 -39.12
C TRP A 28 -41.39 9.54 -38.11
N VAL A 29 -41.57 8.23 -37.88
CA VAL A 29 -40.73 7.46 -36.97
C VAL A 29 -39.27 7.42 -37.46
N PHE A 30 -39.04 7.19 -38.72
CA PHE A 30 -37.73 7.21 -39.33
C PHE A 30 -37.04 8.56 -39.12
N SER A 31 -37.75 9.66 -39.44
CA SER A 31 -37.22 11.02 -39.28
C SER A 31 -36.87 11.32 -37.82
N ALA A 32 -37.72 10.89 -36.87
CA ALA A 32 -37.51 11.06 -35.44
C ALA A 32 -36.27 10.28 -34.94
N LEU A 33 -36.06 9.05 -35.43
CA LEU A 33 -34.90 8.26 -35.11
C LEU A 33 -33.60 8.92 -35.64
N ILE A 34 -33.59 9.42 -36.88
CA ILE A 34 -32.45 10.15 -37.43
C ILE A 34 -32.20 11.43 -36.64
N ALA A 35 -33.22 12.20 -36.35
CA ALA A 35 -33.12 13.44 -35.58
C ALA A 35 -32.52 13.19 -34.19
N ALA A 36 -32.98 12.15 -33.46
CA ALA A 36 -32.43 11.77 -32.19
C ALA A 36 -30.94 11.35 -32.27
N PHE A 37 -30.56 10.64 -33.32
CA PHE A 37 -29.17 10.26 -33.57
C PHE A 37 -28.28 11.48 -33.83
N LEU A 38 -28.71 12.39 -34.68
CA LEU A 38 -27.99 13.63 -34.99
C LEU A 38 -27.86 14.53 -33.76
N VAL A 39 -28.96 14.73 -33.01
CA VAL A 39 -28.97 15.50 -31.77
C VAL A 39 -28.00 14.87 -30.75
N SER A 40 -28.03 13.53 -30.59
CA SER A 40 -27.09 12.83 -29.71
C SER A 40 -25.63 13.10 -30.07
N GLY A 41 -25.30 13.05 -31.35
CA GLY A 41 -23.93 13.31 -31.87
C GLY A 41 -23.48 14.73 -31.62
N VAL A 42 -24.33 15.70 -31.97
CA VAL A 42 -24.03 17.13 -31.80
C VAL A 42 -23.91 17.52 -30.31
N VAL A 43 -24.91 17.17 -29.51
CA VAL A 43 -24.91 17.49 -28.07
C VAL A 43 -23.73 16.85 -27.35
N SER A 44 -23.49 15.55 -27.56
CA SER A 44 -22.36 14.84 -26.97
C SER A 44 -21.01 15.46 -27.40
N GLY A 45 -20.89 15.87 -28.69
CA GLY A 45 -19.69 16.49 -29.23
C GLY A 45 -19.37 17.82 -28.54
N PHE A 46 -20.34 18.74 -28.50
CA PHE A 46 -20.18 20.08 -27.93
C PHE A 46 -19.99 20.03 -26.41
N MET A 47 -20.73 19.17 -25.71
CA MET A 47 -20.68 19.04 -24.27
C MET A 47 -19.27 18.63 -23.80
N MET A 48 -18.61 17.72 -24.48
CA MET A 48 -17.30 17.21 -24.07
C MET A 48 -16.13 18.14 -24.48
N LEU A 49 -16.30 19.10 -25.38
CA LEU A 49 -15.22 19.99 -25.83
C LEU A 49 -14.64 20.86 -24.71
N GLY A 50 -15.46 21.27 -23.75
CA GLY A 50 -15.07 22.15 -22.64
C GLY A 50 -14.43 21.41 -21.46
N VAL A 51 -14.46 20.09 -21.45
CA VAL A 51 -14.00 19.31 -20.30
C VAL A 51 -12.48 19.23 -20.24
N ARG A 52 -11.96 19.47 -19.04
CA ARG A 52 -10.55 19.24 -18.69
C ARG A 52 -10.51 18.32 -17.49
N GLY A 53 -9.62 17.36 -17.51
CA GLY A 53 -9.37 16.43 -16.44
C GLY A 53 -7.93 16.51 -15.99
N VAL A 54 -7.72 16.46 -14.68
CA VAL A 54 -6.40 16.35 -14.06
C VAL A 54 -6.47 15.23 -13.02
N ARG A 55 -5.50 14.32 -13.09
CA ARG A 55 -5.32 13.26 -12.10
C ARG A 55 -4.48 13.76 -10.93
N ILE A 56 -4.94 13.53 -9.71
CA ILE A 56 -4.21 13.77 -8.47
C ILE A 56 -3.73 12.42 -7.94
N GLU A 57 -2.46 12.16 -8.09
CA GLU A 57 -1.86 10.86 -7.82
C GLU A 57 -1.50 10.71 -6.34
N PRO A 58 -1.81 9.58 -5.70
CA PRO A 58 -1.20 9.22 -4.45
C PRO A 58 0.27 8.86 -4.70
N ARG A 59 1.16 9.36 -3.86
CA ARG A 59 2.60 9.05 -4.01
C ARG A 59 2.93 7.59 -3.71
N ARG A 60 2.13 6.93 -2.89
CA ARG A 60 2.38 5.59 -2.38
C ARG A 60 1.08 4.83 -2.18
N GLY A 61 1.16 3.52 -2.36
CA GLY A 61 0.12 2.56 -2.03
C GLY A 61 0.70 1.38 -1.27
N ARG A 62 -0.14 0.42 -0.89
CA ARG A 62 0.27 -0.85 -0.27
C ARG A 62 -0.52 -2.00 -0.88
N VAL A 63 0.15 -3.14 -1.06
CA VAL A 63 -0.50 -4.36 -1.54
C VAL A 63 -1.67 -4.73 -0.64
N GLY A 64 -2.81 -5.03 -1.25
CA GLY A 64 -4.03 -5.44 -0.55
C GLY A 64 -4.86 -4.32 0.08
N GLU A 65 -4.33 -3.10 0.22
CA GLU A 65 -5.08 -1.93 0.70
C GLU A 65 -5.68 -1.15 -0.47
N PRO A 66 -6.83 -0.49 -0.28
CA PRO A 66 -7.43 0.34 -1.32
C PRO A 66 -6.52 1.54 -1.65
N LEU A 67 -6.22 1.69 -2.94
CA LEU A 67 -5.50 2.83 -3.49
C LEU A 67 -6.51 3.75 -4.16
N VAL A 68 -6.71 4.94 -3.60
CA VAL A 68 -7.63 5.94 -4.14
C VAL A 68 -6.87 6.88 -5.06
N ILE A 69 -7.28 6.94 -6.32
CA ILE A 69 -6.82 7.91 -7.31
C ILE A 69 -7.92 8.97 -7.47
N ARG A 70 -7.56 10.23 -7.29
CA ARG A 70 -8.49 11.35 -7.41
C ARG A 70 -8.36 12.01 -8.76
N TYR A 71 -9.49 12.48 -9.29
CA TYR A 71 -9.56 13.24 -10.52
C TYR A 71 -10.29 14.54 -10.26
N GLU A 72 -9.71 15.63 -10.77
CA GLU A 72 -10.36 16.93 -10.83
C GLU A 72 -10.89 17.11 -12.25
N LEU A 73 -12.20 17.26 -12.39
CA LEU A 73 -12.87 17.55 -13.64
C LEU A 73 -13.32 18.99 -13.65
N ARG A 74 -12.88 19.75 -14.63
CA ARG A 74 -13.28 21.15 -14.81
C ARG A 74 -14.00 21.32 -16.15
N ASN A 75 -15.21 21.87 -16.10
CA ASN A 75 -15.96 22.27 -17.26
C ASN A 75 -15.64 23.73 -17.59
N ARG A 76 -14.96 23.98 -18.71
CA ARG A 76 -14.64 25.34 -19.17
C ARG A 76 -15.72 25.94 -20.08
N ALA A 77 -16.77 25.18 -20.41
CA ALA A 77 -17.88 25.66 -21.22
C ALA A 77 -18.62 26.77 -20.45
N ARG A 78 -19.10 27.78 -21.20
CA ARG A 78 -19.79 28.92 -20.61
C ARG A 78 -21.26 28.62 -20.30
N PHE A 79 -21.88 27.76 -21.11
CA PHE A 79 -23.35 27.52 -21.07
C PHE A 79 -23.73 26.05 -21.00
N LEU A 80 -22.84 25.14 -21.40
CA LEU A 80 -23.17 23.72 -21.54
C LEU A 80 -22.70 22.92 -20.32
N PRO A 81 -23.60 22.33 -19.55
CA PRO A 81 -23.23 21.37 -18.53
C PRO A 81 -22.77 20.04 -19.15
N VAL A 82 -22.03 19.27 -18.39
CA VAL A 82 -21.56 17.94 -18.77
C VAL A 82 -22.26 16.90 -17.90
N TYR A 83 -22.72 15.82 -18.53
CA TYR A 83 -23.44 14.76 -17.85
C TYR A 83 -22.83 13.40 -18.12
N ASP A 84 -23.02 12.47 -17.15
CA ASP A 84 -22.70 11.05 -17.27
C ASP A 84 -21.25 10.81 -17.71
N VAL A 85 -20.30 11.32 -16.92
CA VAL A 85 -18.88 11.18 -17.19
C VAL A 85 -18.30 10.01 -16.40
N ALA A 86 -17.96 8.93 -17.09
CA ALA A 86 -17.19 7.84 -16.55
C ALA A 86 -15.69 8.09 -16.77
N ILE A 87 -14.86 7.76 -15.78
CA ILE A 87 -13.41 7.90 -15.83
C ILE A 87 -12.78 6.52 -15.85
N ALA A 88 -12.00 6.24 -16.86
CA ALA A 88 -11.27 4.98 -17.00
C ALA A 88 -9.77 5.24 -16.98
N GLU A 89 -9.06 4.60 -16.07
CA GLU A 89 -7.60 4.67 -15.97
C GLU A 89 -6.97 3.60 -16.86
N ASN A 90 -5.91 3.97 -17.57
CA ASN A 90 -5.10 3.03 -18.33
C ASN A 90 -3.97 2.49 -17.45
N VAL A 91 -4.25 1.40 -16.77
CA VAL A 91 -3.34 0.74 -15.83
C VAL A 91 -3.05 -0.70 -16.23
N ASP A 92 -1.90 -1.18 -15.82
CA ASP A 92 -1.58 -2.59 -15.90
C ASP A 92 -2.45 -3.39 -14.91
N ARG A 93 -3.45 -4.09 -15.44
CA ARG A 93 -4.39 -4.89 -14.65
C ARG A 93 -3.76 -6.07 -13.93
N THR A 94 -2.55 -6.44 -14.26
CA THR A 94 -1.78 -7.48 -13.54
C THR A 94 -1.19 -6.94 -12.23
N ARG A 95 -1.11 -5.61 -12.11
CA ARG A 95 -0.58 -4.92 -10.92
C ARG A 95 -1.62 -4.19 -10.11
N LEU A 96 -2.64 -3.63 -10.78
CA LEU A 96 -3.74 -2.89 -10.15
C LEU A 96 -5.09 -3.44 -10.61
N GLU A 97 -5.86 -3.96 -9.70
CA GLU A 97 -7.25 -4.38 -9.93
C GLU A 97 -8.18 -3.20 -9.68
N ALA A 98 -9.11 -2.93 -10.61
CA ALA A 98 -10.14 -1.91 -10.38
C ALA A 98 -11.15 -2.44 -9.36
N ALA A 99 -11.33 -1.72 -8.27
CA ALA A 99 -12.27 -2.04 -7.19
C ALA A 99 -13.49 -1.09 -7.17
N GLY A 100 -13.38 0.04 -7.85
CA GLY A 100 -14.48 1.01 -7.99
C GLY A 100 -14.15 2.03 -9.08
N ASP A 101 -15.09 2.24 -9.99
CA ASP A 101 -14.94 3.18 -11.09
C ASP A 101 -15.28 4.60 -10.63
N ALA A 102 -14.52 5.58 -11.11
CA ALA A 102 -14.84 6.99 -10.92
C ALA A 102 -15.94 7.41 -11.93
N TRP A 103 -16.97 8.03 -11.41
CA TRP A 103 -18.09 8.51 -12.21
C TRP A 103 -18.64 9.83 -11.66
N VAL A 104 -19.04 10.71 -12.56
CA VAL A 104 -19.62 12.01 -12.24
C VAL A 104 -20.92 12.19 -13.01
N LEU A 105 -22.01 12.41 -12.28
CA LEU A 105 -23.33 12.61 -12.89
C LEU A 105 -23.43 13.94 -13.65
N HIS A 106 -22.89 15.03 -13.07
CA HIS A 106 -23.09 16.37 -13.58
C HIS A 106 -21.90 17.28 -13.23
N VAL A 107 -21.45 18.09 -14.23
CA VAL A 107 -20.49 19.18 -14.03
C VAL A 107 -21.05 20.42 -14.69
N GLY A 108 -21.46 21.41 -13.89
CA GLY A 108 -22.01 22.67 -14.37
C GLY A 108 -21.00 23.51 -15.19
N PRO A 109 -21.50 24.52 -15.92
CA PRO A 109 -20.63 25.45 -16.63
C PRO A 109 -19.71 26.21 -15.65
N GLY A 110 -18.40 26.14 -15.87
CA GLY A 110 -17.39 26.76 -15.02
C GLY A 110 -17.06 25.98 -13.74
N ASP A 111 -17.81 24.94 -13.39
CA ASP A 111 -17.62 24.16 -12.17
C ASP A 111 -16.40 23.26 -12.20
N VAL A 112 -15.94 22.92 -11.00
CA VAL A 112 -14.90 21.94 -10.72
C VAL A 112 -15.50 20.87 -9.81
N VAL A 113 -15.41 19.60 -10.22
CA VAL A 113 -15.90 18.46 -9.48
C VAL A 113 -14.79 17.43 -9.30
N HIS A 114 -14.77 16.78 -8.14
CA HIS A 114 -13.80 15.73 -7.83
C HIS A 114 -14.47 14.35 -7.94
N ALA A 115 -13.74 13.42 -8.51
CA ALA A 115 -14.13 12.02 -8.59
C ALA A 115 -13.00 11.13 -8.06
N GLU A 116 -13.35 9.96 -7.55
CA GLU A 116 -12.40 9.01 -6.99
C GLU A 116 -12.59 7.63 -7.64
N ALA A 117 -11.50 7.04 -8.13
CA ALA A 117 -11.46 5.64 -8.50
C ALA A 117 -10.67 4.87 -7.44
N VAL A 118 -11.14 3.69 -7.12
CA VAL A 118 -10.50 2.82 -6.14
C VAL A 118 -9.88 1.62 -6.85
N PHE A 119 -8.59 1.43 -6.60
CA PHE A 119 -7.83 0.30 -7.11
C PHE A 119 -7.32 -0.55 -5.97
N ARG A 120 -7.08 -1.82 -6.24
CA ARG A 120 -6.44 -2.74 -5.31
C ARG A 120 -5.09 -3.15 -5.88
N PRO A 121 -3.97 -2.71 -5.27
CA PRO A 121 -2.66 -3.15 -5.69
C PRO A 121 -2.45 -4.65 -5.40
N LEU A 122 -2.04 -5.39 -6.42
CA LEU A 122 -1.83 -6.84 -6.34
C LEU A 122 -0.37 -7.21 -6.09
N ARG A 123 0.56 -6.35 -6.55
CA ARG A 123 2.01 -6.58 -6.43
C ARG A 123 2.72 -5.31 -6.00
N ARG A 124 3.78 -5.45 -5.18
CA ARG A 124 4.63 -4.33 -4.79
C ARG A 124 5.49 -3.84 -5.96
N GLY A 125 6.04 -2.67 -5.80
CA GLY A 125 6.97 -2.09 -6.77
C GLY A 125 6.44 -0.81 -7.42
N PRO A 126 7.20 -0.22 -8.34
CA PRO A 126 6.76 0.95 -9.08
C PRO A 126 5.67 0.57 -10.08
N VAL A 127 4.58 1.32 -10.07
CA VAL A 127 3.47 1.21 -11.02
C VAL A 127 3.40 2.50 -11.80
N ARG A 128 3.49 2.39 -13.13
CA ARG A 128 3.32 3.53 -14.03
C ARG A 128 1.86 3.68 -14.39
N LEU A 129 1.37 4.89 -14.25
CA LEU A 129 0.05 5.32 -14.69
C LEU A 129 0.24 6.04 -16.02
N GLY A 130 -0.31 5.48 -17.11
CA GLY A 130 -0.09 6.01 -18.47
C GLY A 130 -0.92 7.25 -18.75
N GLY A 131 -2.21 7.12 -18.71
CA GLY A 131 -3.17 8.18 -18.97
C GLY A 131 -4.55 7.70 -18.58
N PHE A 132 -5.52 8.59 -18.67
CA PHE A 132 -6.92 8.26 -18.36
C PHE A 132 -7.86 8.77 -19.45
N GLU A 133 -9.03 8.15 -19.51
CA GLU A 133 -10.07 8.49 -20.46
C GLU A 133 -11.31 9.00 -19.71
N LEU A 134 -11.90 10.07 -20.20
CA LEU A 134 -13.23 10.52 -19.81
C LEU A 134 -14.20 10.08 -20.89
N ALA A 135 -15.24 9.40 -20.54
CA ALA A 135 -16.25 8.90 -21.47
C ALA A 135 -17.64 9.33 -21.03
N SER A 136 -18.45 9.80 -21.95
CA SER A 136 -19.88 10.05 -21.74
C SER A 136 -20.71 9.40 -22.82
N THR A 137 -21.91 8.94 -22.44
CA THR A 137 -22.90 8.38 -23.37
C THR A 137 -24.15 9.24 -23.47
N PHE A 138 -24.16 10.38 -22.78
CA PHE A 138 -25.27 11.32 -22.80
C PHE A 138 -25.50 11.91 -24.22
N PRO A 139 -26.76 12.22 -24.67
CA PRO A 139 -28.01 12.12 -23.88
C PRO A 139 -28.71 10.75 -23.94
N PHE A 140 -28.64 10.02 -25.01
CA PHE A 140 -29.49 8.84 -25.26
C PHE A 140 -28.75 7.49 -25.12
N GLY A 141 -27.49 7.48 -24.71
CA GLY A 141 -26.68 6.25 -24.67
C GLY A 141 -26.31 5.67 -26.04
N LEU A 142 -26.60 6.40 -27.13
CA LEU A 142 -26.40 5.92 -28.50
C LEU A 142 -24.95 6.02 -28.95
N LEU A 143 -24.27 7.09 -28.58
CA LEU A 143 -22.90 7.40 -28.97
C LEU A 143 -22.03 7.56 -27.72
N LYS A 144 -20.90 6.87 -27.69
CA LYS A 144 -19.89 7.04 -26.65
C LYS A 144 -18.83 8.02 -27.14
N LYS A 145 -18.75 9.19 -26.51
CA LYS A 145 -17.69 10.16 -26.73
C LYS A 145 -16.59 9.94 -25.71
N VAL A 146 -15.32 9.90 -26.16
CA VAL A 146 -14.15 9.65 -25.31
C VAL A 146 -13.14 10.77 -25.51
N LEU A 147 -12.68 11.35 -24.39
CA LEU A 147 -11.53 12.25 -24.32
C LEU A 147 -10.38 11.53 -23.65
N ARG A 148 -9.21 11.56 -24.27
CA ARG A 148 -8.00 10.94 -23.74
C ARG A 148 -7.06 11.99 -23.19
N PHE A 149 -6.56 11.75 -21.97
CA PHE A 149 -5.60 12.60 -21.28
C PHE A 149 -4.31 11.82 -21.08
N THR A 150 -3.21 12.37 -21.62
CA THR A 150 -1.89 11.79 -21.44
C THR A 150 -1.23 12.48 -20.24
N GLN A 151 -1.43 11.91 -19.06
CA GLN A 151 -0.77 12.36 -17.85
C GLN A 151 -0.02 11.16 -17.26
N GLN A 152 1.30 11.16 -17.43
CA GLN A 152 2.16 10.12 -16.87
C GLN A 152 2.35 10.37 -15.37
N GLY A 153 2.40 9.30 -14.60
CA GLY A 153 2.64 9.34 -13.17
C GLY A 153 3.18 8.01 -12.67
N ASP A 154 3.84 8.07 -11.53
CA ASP A 154 4.42 6.89 -10.88
C ASP A 154 3.89 6.78 -9.45
N VAL A 155 3.42 5.59 -9.10
CA VAL A 155 2.99 5.25 -7.75
C VAL A 155 3.85 4.09 -7.26
N LEU A 156 4.46 4.25 -6.09
CA LEU A 156 5.23 3.18 -5.45
C LEU A 156 4.33 2.36 -4.53
N ILE A 157 4.17 1.08 -4.85
CA ILE A 157 3.37 0.15 -4.05
C ILE A 157 4.28 -0.57 -3.05
N HIS A 158 4.06 -0.29 -1.77
CA HIS A 158 4.75 -0.94 -0.66
C HIS A 158 4.31 -2.39 -0.51
N PRO A 159 5.16 -3.26 0.07
CA PRO A 159 4.77 -4.64 0.39
C PRO A 159 3.60 -4.66 1.36
N GLU A 160 2.87 -5.76 1.35
CA GLU A 160 1.83 -6.04 2.33
C GLU A 160 2.42 -6.08 3.75
N ILE A 161 1.66 -5.62 4.74
CA ILE A 161 2.02 -5.73 6.15
C ILE A 161 0.99 -6.62 6.82
N ARG A 162 1.43 -7.70 7.42
CA ARG A 162 0.59 -8.58 8.22
C ARG A 162 0.92 -8.46 9.70
N PRO A 163 -0.07 -8.45 10.58
CA PRO A 163 0.19 -8.47 12.01
C PRO A 163 0.91 -9.76 12.39
N ILE A 164 1.96 -9.64 13.21
CA ILE A 164 2.66 -10.80 13.76
C ILE A 164 1.87 -11.32 14.95
N ARG A 165 1.85 -12.63 15.14
CA ARG A 165 1.14 -13.30 16.23
C ARG A 165 1.62 -12.81 17.59
N ASP A 166 0.67 -12.65 18.53
CA ASP A 166 0.94 -12.07 19.85
C ASP A 166 1.89 -12.92 20.70
N ASP A 167 1.83 -14.27 20.55
CA ASP A 167 2.75 -15.17 21.27
C ASP A 167 4.21 -15.00 20.82
N LEU A 168 4.44 -14.79 19.53
CA LEU A 168 5.76 -14.48 18.99
C LEU A 168 6.19 -13.07 19.39
N LEU A 169 5.26 -12.13 19.42
CA LEU A 169 5.48 -10.77 19.86
C LEU A 169 5.99 -10.73 21.30
N VAL A 170 5.35 -11.44 22.20
CA VAL A 170 5.78 -11.55 23.61
C VAL A 170 7.17 -12.18 23.72
N ARG A 171 7.46 -13.24 22.99
CA ARG A 171 8.79 -13.88 23.00
C ARG A 171 9.90 -12.97 22.46
N VAL A 172 9.61 -12.28 21.36
CA VAL A 172 10.56 -11.34 20.73
C VAL A 172 10.83 -10.16 21.65
N THR A 173 9.80 -9.61 22.30
CA THR A 173 9.91 -8.48 23.23
C THR A 173 10.53 -8.86 24.57
N ALA A 174 10.17 -10.01 25.15
CA ALA A 174 10.73 -10.49 26.40
C ALA A 174 12.26 -10.71 26.32
N ARG A 175 12.74 -11.30 25.22
CA ARG A 175 14.17 -11.48 24.96
C ARG A 175 14.89 -10.15 24.73
N ALA A 176 14.17 -9.17 24.18
CA ALA A 176 14.67 -7.80 24.05
C ALA A 176 14.73 -7.05 25.40
N ALA A 177 13.84 -7.37 26.35
CA ALA A 177 13.82 -6.75 27.68
C ALA A 177 14.78 -7.39 28.68
N GLY A 178 15.16 -8.66 28.49
CA GLY A 178 16.01 -9.43 29.40
C GLY A 178 17.52 -9.12 29.37
N GLY A 179 17.96 -8.24 28.48
CA GLY A 179 19.35 -7.73 28.51
C GLY A 179 19.42 -6.45 29.34
N ASP A 180 20.41 -6.36 30.23
CA ASP A 180 20.70 -5.20 31.08
C ASP A 180 20.81 -3.90 30.26
N ARG A 181 19.66 -3.20 30.08
CA ARG A 181 19.51 -2.08 29.13
C ARG A 181 19.45 -0.72 29.81
N MET A 182 19.90 -0.64 31.03
CA MET A 182 20.04 0.65 31.70
C MET A 182 21.41 1.24 31.38
N SER A 183 21.42 2.27 30.54
CA SER A 183 22.63 3.04 30.27
C SER A 183 22.92 3.95 31.48
N ARG A 184 24.18 3.95 31.94
CA ARG A 184 24.69 4.88 32.96
C ARG A 184 24.77 6.35 32.52
N SER A 185 24.37 6.65 31.29
CA SER A 185 24.36 8.02 30.76
C SER A 185 23.16 8.78 31.34
N GLY A 186 23.42 9.62 32.32
CA GLY A 186 22.43 10.42 33.01
C GLY A 186 21.69 11.39 32.10
N GLY A 187 20.35 11.40 32.21
CA GLY A 187 19.54 12.42 31.56
C GLY A 187 18.13 11.94 31.26
N GLY A 188 17.21 12.05 32.22
CA GLY A 188 15.76 12.09 32.03
C GLY A 188 15.11 10.78 31.75
N ALA A 189 14.36 10.33 32.68
CA ALA A 189 13.19 9.50 32.81
C ALA A 189 13.31 8.54 33.98
N ASP A 190 12.25 8.19 34.55
CA ASP A 190 11.78 7.87 35.86
C ASP A 190 12.23 6.58 36.51
N ASP A 191 13.13 5.78 35.92
CA ASP A 191 13.54 4.54 36.52
C ASP A 191 14.78 4.69 37.41
N PHE A 192 14.65 4.22 38.66
CA PHE A 192 15.71 4.17 39.63
C PHE A 192 16.79 3.17 39.18
N PHE A 193 18.01 3.67 38.95
CA PHE A 193 19.14 2.84 38.57
C PHE A 193 19.99 2.45 39.81
N GLY A 194 20.23 3.43 40.70
CA GLY A 194 21.05 3.23 41.86
C GLY A 194 21.25 4.52 42.65
N ILE A 195 22.02 4.42 43.73
CA ILE A 195 22.44 5.57 44.52
C ILE A 195 23.96 5.57 44.54
N ARG A 196 24.59 6.67 44.09
CA ARG A 196 26.02 6.90 44.23
C ARG A 196 26.33 8.08 45.13
N GLU A 197 27.57 8.22 45.52
CA GLU A 197 28.00 9.41 46.26
C GLU A 197 27.86 10.68 45.40
N TYR A 198 27.43 11.75 46.05
CA TYR A 198 27.27 13.05 45.41
C TYR A 198 28.62 13.57 44.86
N ARG A 199 28.58 14.15 43.70
CA ARG A 199 29.72 14.87 43.08
C ARG A 199 29.35 16.33 42.82
N PRO A 200 30.27 17.29 43.01
CA PRO A 200 30.06 18.69 42.64
C PRO A 200 29.60 18.79 41.20
N GLY A 201 28.43 19.41 40.99
CA GLY A 201 27.80 19.50 39.64
C GLY A 201 26.55 18.62 39.49
N ASP A 202 26.28 17.71 40.41
CA ASP A 202 25.04 16.93 40.39
C ASP A 202 23.83 17.81 40.71
N SER A 203 22.70 17.55 40.06
CA SER A 203 21.47 18.30 40.27
C SER A 203 20.90 18.04 41.68
N ILE A 204 20.59 19.10 42.42
CA ILE A 204 19.99 19.07 43.77
C ILE A 204 18.67 18.29 43.78
N ARG A 205 17.95 18.24 42.65
CA ARG A 205 16.68 17.48 42.51
C ARG A 205 16.87 15.97 42.59
N HIS A 206 18.08 15.47 42.38
CA HIS A 206 18.39 14.07 42.38
C HIS A 206 19.05 13.62 43.66
N ILE A 207 19.18 14.48 44.68
CA ILE A 207 19.73 14.10 45.97
C ILE A 207 18.79 13.13 46.67
N ALA A 208 19.37 12.05 47.21
CA ALA A 208 18.66 11.05 48.02
C ALA A 208 18.47 11.55 49.43
N TRP A 209 17.59 12.51 49.66
CA TRP A 209 17.35 13.18 50.95
C TRP A 209 17.06 12.22 52.07
N LYS A 210 16.31 11.15 51.81
CA LYS A 210 16.00 10.10 52.81
C LYS A 210 17.25 9.37 53.29
N ARG A 211 18.22 9.15 52.40
CA ARG A 211 19.50 8.53 52.76
C ARG A 211 20.41 9.48 53.48
N LEU A 212 20.43 10.74 53.09
CA LEU A 212 21.16 11.79 53.82
C LEU A 212 20.70 11.90 55.28
N ALA A 213 19.39 11.88 55.51
CA ALA A 213 18.83 11.94 56.86
C ALA A 213 19.19 10.72 57.75
N GLY A 214 19.39 9.53 57.13
CA GLY A 214 19.72 8.32 57.89
C GLY A 214 21.22 8.06 58.04
N THR A 215 22.06 8.52 57.09
CA THR A 215 23.49 8.15 57.07
C THR A 215 24.42 9.35 57.19
N GLY A 216 23.92 10.59 57.09
CA GLY A 216 24.70 11.82 57.07
C GLY A 216 25.55 12.03 55.81
N LYS A 217 25.50 11.12 54.81
CA LYS A 217 26.29 11.23 53.58
C LYS A 217 25.44 11.67 52.41
N LEU A 218 25.91 12.68 51.67
CA LEU A 218 25.30 13.13 50.47
C LEU A 218 25.40 12.05 49.38
N ALA A 219 24.24 11.67 48.82
CA ALA A 219 24.15 10.70 47.74
C ALA A 219 23.16 11.17 46.69
N THR A 220 23.44 10.85 45.44
CA THR A 220 22.61 11.18 44.26
C THR A 220 21.91 9.94 43.75
N ILE A 221 20.62 10.08 43.46
CA ILE A 221 19.85 9.03 42.79
C ILE A 221 20.26 9.05 41.29
N GLU A 222 20.87 7.99 40.85
CA GLU A 222 21.09 7.76 39.43
C GLU A 222 19.79 7.23 38.81
N ARG A 223 19.30 7.96 37.81
CA ARG A 223 18.20 7.51 37.01
C ARG A 223 18.74 6.97 35.69
N GLY A 224 18.41 5.76 35.35
CA GLY A 224 18.76 5.16 34.10
C GLY A 224 17.88 5.69 32.98
N ARG A 225 18.47 6.06 31.85
CA ARG A 225 17.69 6.29 30.63
C ARG A 225 17.42 4.93 30.01
N ALA A 226 16.14 4.56 29.88
CA ALA A 226 15.79 3.40 29.09
C ALA A 226 16.28 3.61 27.66
N VAL A 227 17.26 2.81 27.23
CA VAL A 227 17.66 2.80 25.82
C VAL A 227 16.53 2.12 25.03
N PRO A 228 15.96 2.78 24.02
CA PRO A 228 14.90 2.14 23.24
C PRO A 228 15.41 0.81 22.70
N PRO A 229 14.61 -0.25 22.79
CA PRO A 229 15.00 -1.53 22.24
C PRO A 229 15.22 -1.41 20.72
N ARG A 230 16.17 -2.19 20.22
CA ARG A 230 16.67 -2.12 18.84
C ARG A 230 16.39 -3.40 18.10
N LEU A 231 15.82 -3.31 16.91
CA LEU A 231 15.53 -4.42 16.02
C LEU A 231 16.28 -4.24 14.70
N ARG A 232 17.11 -5.19 14.35
CA ARG A 232 17.72 -5.29 13.03
C ARG A 232 17.09 -6.45 12.27
N VAL A 233 16.56 -6.17 11.10
CA VAL A 233 16.03 -7.17 10.18
C VAL A 233 17.04 -7.41 9.08
N LEU A 234 17.46 -8.67 8.92
CA LEU A 234 18.27 -9.14 7.80
C LEU A 234 17.40 -9.98 6.87
N LEU A 235 17.23 -9.53 5.66
CA LEU A 235 16.56 -10.30 4.60
C LEU A 235 17.60 -10.97 3.73
N ASP A 236 17.60 -12.30 3.71
CA ASP A 236 18.55 -13.10 2.93
C ASP A 236 17.96 -13.48 1.57
N LEU A 237 18.42 -12.81 0.53
CA LEU A 237 18.05 -13.09 -0.87
C LEU A 237 19.27 -13.51 -1.69
N ARG A 238 20.29 -14.12 -1.08
CA ARG A 238 21.50 -14.57 -1.78
C ARG A 238 21.24 -15.71 -2.74
N ALA A 239 20.35 -16.63 -2.36
CA ALA A 239 19.97 -17.72 -3.25
C ALA A 239 19.15 -17.17 -4.42
N PRO A 240 19.54 -17.43 -5.67
CA PRO A 240 18.71 -17.06 -6.82
C PRO A 240 17.42 -17.89 -6.84
N THR A 241 16.37 -17.34 -7.42
CA THR A 241 15.00 -17.87 -7.41
C THR A 241 14.93 -19.34 -7.91
N ASP A 242 15.71 -19.68 -8.93
CA ASP A 242 15.78 -21.00 -9.54
C ASP A 242 16.46 -22.06 -8.66
N ARG A 243 17.22 -21.66 -7.65
CA ARG A 243 17.89 -22.53 -6.68
C ARG A 243 17.15 -22.71 -5.36
N LEU A 244 16.03 -22.06 -5.20
CA LEU A 244 15.20 -22.25 -4.02
C LEU A 244 14.57 -23.65 -4.07
N ARG A 245 14.59 -24.34 -2.94
CA ARG A 245 13.91 -25.63 -2.80
C ARG A 245 12.43 -25.37 -2.53
N VAL A 246 11.58 -25.66 -3.48
CA VAL A 246 10.14 -25.51 -3.40
C VAL A 246 9.46 -26.86 -3.27
N ALA A 247 8.30 -26.90 -2.63
CA ALA A 247 7.43 -28.05 -2.68
C ALA A 247 6.80 -28.19 -4.08
N GLU A 248 6.34 -29.37 -4.43
CA GLU A 248 5.70 -29.61 -5.72
C GLU A 248 4.48 -28.68 -5.88
N GLY A 249 4.48 -27.88 -6.96
CA GLY A 249 3.44 -26.87 -7.23
C GLY A 249 3.58 -25.52 -6.51
N GLU A 250 4.60 -25.34 -5.68
CA GLU A 250 4.88 -24.04 -5.04
C GLU A 250 5.70 -23.13 -5.96
N ASP A 251 5.29 -21.86 -6.09
CA ASP A 251 6.05 -20.86 -6.84
C ASP A 251 7.22 -20.34 -5.99
N PRO A 252 8.49 -20.52 -6.43
CA PRO A 252 9.65 -20.00 -5.70
C PRO A 252 9.61 -18.49 -5.52
N ARG A 253 9.00 -17.77 -6.47
CA ARG A 253 8.81 -16.33 -6.38
C ARG A 253 7.90 -15.94 -5.21
N ALA A 254 6.88 -16.73 -4.94
CA ALA A 254 5.97 -16.50 -3.82
C ALA A 254 6.70 -16.62 -2.47
N LEU A 255 7.72 -17.47 -2.35
CA LEU A 255 8.54 -17.56 -1.13
C LEU A 255 9.35 -16.30 -0.90
N GLU A 256 9.99 -15.75 -1.93
CA GLU A 256 10.73 -14.50 -1.83
C GLU A 256 9.82 -13.33 -1.46
N GLU A 257 8.63 -13.24 -2.07
CA GLU A 257 7.62 -12.22 -1.74
C GLU A 257 7.14 -12.36 -0.29
N ARG A 258 6.88 -13.57 0.19
CA ARG A 258 6.51 -13.82 1.61
C ARG A 258 7.63 -13.42 2.56
N ALA A 259 8.91 -13.66 2.21
CA ALA A 259 10.05 -13.21 3.00
C ALA A 259 10.10 -11.69 3.11
N ILE A 260 9.81 -10.96 2.02
CA ILE A 260 9.74 -9.50 2.01
C ILE A 260 8.56 -9.00 2.85
N VAL A 261 7.40 -9.66 2.78
CA VAL A 261 6.24 -9.34 3.61
C VAL A 261 6.54 -9.55 5.09
N LEU A 262 7.25 -10.62 5.46
CA LEU A 262 7.71 -10.84 6.84
C LEU A 262 8.65 -9.72 7.30
N ALA A 263 9.63 -9.34 6.47
CA ALA A 263 10.54 -8.23 6.79
C ALA A 263 9.77 -6.92 7.01
N ALA A 264 8.84 -6.58 6.12
CA ALA A 264 7.98 -5.41 6.28
C ALA A 264 7.13 -5.47 7.56
N SER A 265 6.61 -6.65 7.90
CA SER A 265 5.79 -6.88 9.10
C SER A 265 6.59 -6.71 10.39
N PHE A 266 7.83 -7.22 10.47
CA PHE A 266 8.71 -7.02 11.62
C PHE A 266 9.12 -5.55 11.78
N ILE A 267 9.42 -4.85 10.70
CA ILE A 267 9.72 -3.40 10.72
C ILE A 267 8.50 -2.60 11.20
N SER A 268 7.31 -2.95 10.71
CA SER A 268 6.06 -2.31 11.16
C SER A 268 5.77 -2.58 12.64
N LEU A 269 6.06 -3.79 13.12
CA LEU A 269 5.97 -4.14 14.52
C LEU A 269 6.93 -3.30 15.38
N ALA A 270 8.18 -3.19 14.96
CA ALA A 270 9.19 -2.39 15.66
C ALA A 270 8.77 -0.92 15.80
N ASP A 271 8.23 -0.34 14.73
CA ASP A 271 7.72 1.04 14.74
C ASP A 271 6.55 1.21 15.72
N ARG A 272 5.57 0.28 15.72
CA ARG A 272 4.43 0.30 16.66
C ARG A 272 4.86 0.20 18.12
N LEU A 273 5.92 -0.57 18.40
CA LEU A 273 6.47 -0.73 19.74
C LEU A 273 7.44 0.39 20.13
N GLY A 274 7.69 1.35 19.23
CA GLY A 274 8.62 2.45 19.48
C GLY A 274 10.09 2.04 19.47
N TYR A 275 10.43 0.91 18.82
CA TYR A 275 11.80 0.41 18.69
C TYR A 275 12.57 1.18 17.63
N GLU A 276 13.88 1.26 17.77
CA GLU A 276 14.76 1.60 16.65
C GLU A 276 14.84 0.41 15.71
N SER A 277 14.65 0.63 14.42
CA SER A 277 14.67 -0.43 13.40
C SER A 277 15.75 -0.19 12.36
N ALA A 278 16.34 -1.27 11.86
CA ALA A 278 17.31 -1.27 10.76
C ALA A 278 16.96 -2.38 9.77
N LEU A 279 17.34 -2.19 8.51
CA LEU A 279 17.18 -3.19 7.46
C LEU A 279 18.52 -3.42 6.76
N SER A 280 18.89 -4.69 6.60
CA SER A 280 19.95 -5.14 5.72
C SER A 280 19.38 -6.18 4.77
N VAL A 281 19.76 -6.11 3.50
CA VAL A 281 19.34 -7.09 2.48
C VAL A 281 20.60 -7.71 1.88
N ALA A 282 20.72 -9.00 1.98
CA ALA A 282 21.83 -9.75 1.37
C ALA A 282 21.38 -10.32 0.02
N GLY A 283 22.26 -10.31 -0.97
CA GLY A 283 21.97 -10.83 -2.31
C GLY A 283 21.43 -9.81 -3.30
N VAL A 284 21.13 -8.58 -2.87
CA VAL A 284 20.63 -7.48 -3.73
C VAL A 284 21.44 -6.22 -3.44
N ALA A 285 21.71 -5.42 -4.47
CA ALA A 285 22.47 -4.18 -4.37
C ALA A 285 21.63 -3.04 -3.75
N ILE A 286 21.20 -3.21 -2.50
CA ILE A 286 20.48 -2.20 -1.74
C ILE A 286 21.31 -1.77 -0.54
N PRO A 287 21.44 -0.45 -0.29
CA PRO A 287 22.20 0.02 0.86
C PRO A 287 21.53 -0.39 2.17
N ALA A 288 22.32 -0.81 3.14
CA ALA A 288 21.85 -1.07 4.49
C ALA A 288 21.30 0.21 5.12
N VAL A 289 20.16 0.08 5.80
CA VAL A 289 19.51 1.18 6.52
C VAL A 289 19.90 1.11 7.98
N PRO A 290 20.52 2.17 8.55
CA PRO A 290 20.98 2.17 9.93
C PRO A 290 19.81 2.19 10.94
N LEU A 291 20.13 1.86 12.19
CA LEU A 291 19.18 1.93 13.30
C LEU A 291 18.69 3.36 13.51
N ARG A 292 17.40 3.56 13.30
CA ARG A 292 16.68 4.81 13.59
C ARG A 292 15.23 4.48 13.93
N LYS A 293 14.52 5.47 14.43
CA LYS A 293 13.10 5.37 14.77
C LYS A 293 12.29 6.47 14.06
N GLY A 294 11.00 6.20 13.88
CA GLY A 294 10.03 7.18 13.43
C GLY A 294 9.44 6.86 12.05
N HIS A 295 8.31 7.51 11.78
CA HIS A 295 7.49 7.25 10.59
C HIS A 295 8.26 7.40 9.26
N PHE A 296 9.03 8.46 9.10
CA PHE A 296 9.82 8.66 7.86
C PHE A 296 10.88 7.59 7.65
N HIS A 297 11.47 7.09 8.74
CA HIS A 297 12.44 6.01 8.67
C HIS A 297 11.78 4.70 8.23
N ARG A 298 10.65 4.34 8.83
CA ARG A 298 9.84 3.20 8.40
C ARG A 298 9.45 3.31 6.93
N GLU A 299 8.95 4.46 6.49
CA GLU A 299 8.57 4.72 5.10
C GLU A 299 9.74 4.54 4.14
N LYS A 300 10.95 4.98 4.53
CA LYS A 300 12.17 4.74 3.76
C LYS A 300 12.45 3.25 3.60
N ILE A 301 12.34 2.47 4.68
CA ILE A 301 12.54 1.01 4.64
C ILE A 301 11.48 0.35 3.75
N MET A 302 10.20 0.72 3.90
CA MET A 302 9.12 0.17 3.07
C MET A 302 9.33 0.47 1.58
N SER A 303 9.79 1.68 1.26
CA SER A 303 10.11 2.06 -0.12
C SER A 303 11.27 1.25 -0.68
N LEU A 304 12.31 0.98 0.11
CA LEU A 304 13.42 0.11 -0.31
C LEU A 304 12.95 -1.33 -0.54
N LEU A 305 12.14 -1.88 0.37
CA LEU A 305 11.55 -3.21 0.19
C LEU A 305 10.66 -3.29 -1.04
N ALA A 306 9.96 -2.20 -1.38
CA ALA A 306 9.15 -2.12 -2.59
C ALA A 306 9.98 -2.13 -3.87
N THR A 307 11.17 -1.54 -3.87
CA THR A 307 12.03 -1.43 -5.05
C THR A 307 12.94 -2.64 -5.28
N ILE A 308 12.92 -3.67 -4.38
CA ILE A 308 13.68 -4.90 -4.59
C ILE A 308 13.22 -5.56 -5.89
N ASP A 309 14.13 -5.63 -6.85
CA ASP A 309 13.96 -6.41 -8.07
C ASP A 309 14.48 -7.83 -7.85
N LEU A 310 13.55 -8.77 -7.83
CA LEU A 310 13.87 -10.19 -7.64
C LEU A 310 14.35 -10.88 -8.92
N ASP A 311 14.24 -10.22 -10.08
CA ASP A 311 14.77 -10.72 -11.36
C ASP A 311 16.23 -10.28 -11.60
N ALA A 312 16.71 -9.31 -10.81
CA ALA A 312 18.08 -8.84 -10.88
C ALA A 312 19.08 -9.92 -10.45
N ALA A 313 20.25 -9.90 -11.08
CA ALA A 313 21.35 -10.79 -10.71
C ALA A 313 21.72 -10.62 -9.24
N ARG A 314 21.91 -11.75 -8.52
CA ARG A 314 22.28 -11.72 -7.11
C ARG A 314 23.72 -11.23 -6.94
N VAL A 315 23.90 -10.33 -6.02
CA VAL A 315 25.21 -9.79 -5.67
C VAL A 315 25.76 -10.62 -4.51
N PRO A 316 27.05 -11.07 -4.56
CA PRO A 316 27.70 -11.71 -3.42
C PRO A 316 27.58 -10.80 -2.20
N GLY A 317 27.11 -11.36 -1.09
CA GLY A 317 26.66 -10.60 0.06
C GLY A 317 27.64 -9.56 0.57
N ASN A 318 27.23 -8.33 0.63
CA ASN A 318 27.86 -7.35 1.48
C ASN A 318 27.71 -7.85 2.93
N GLY A 319 28.84 -8.20 3.55
CA GLY A 319 28.86 -8.65 4.92
C GLY A 319 28.05 -7.71 5.81
N LEU A 320 27.26 -8.28 6.67
CA LEU A 320 26.59 -7.55 7.72
C LEU A 320 27.61 -6.71 8.46
N SER A 321 27.43 -5.42 8.50
CA SER A 321 28.03 -4.61 9.55
C SER A 321 27.34 -5.00 10.87
N THR A 322 27.81 -6.09 11.48
CA THR A 322 27.27 -6.64 12.74
C THR A 322 27.79 -5.87 13.96
N SER A 323 28.37 -4.71 13.76
CA SER A 323 29.07 -3.96 14.81
C SER A 323 28.20 -3.43 15.96
N ASP A 324 26.90 -3.66 15.94
CA ASP A 324 26.00 -3.22 17.03
C ASP A 324 25.50 -4.43 17.82
N GLU A 325 26.33 -4.92 18.76
CA GLU A 325 26.08 -6.08 19.64
C GLU A 325 24.81 -5.97 20.51
N ARG A 326 24.19 -4.79 20.53
CA ARG A 326 23.04 -4.50 21.39
C ARG A 326 21.69 -4.51 20.68
N ALA A 327 21.65 -4.84 19.38
CA ALA A 327 20.39 -4.92 18.63
C ALA A 327 19.94 -6.38 18.52
N MET A 328 18.64 -6.61 18.68
CA MET A 328 18.06 -7.91 18.39
C MET A 328 18.09 -8.12 16.87
N LEU A 329 18.73 -9.20 16.43
CA LEU A 329 18.85 -9.54 15.01
C LEU A 329 17.81 -10.60 14.64
N VAL A 330 16.96 -10.29 13.66
CA VAL A 330 16.01 -11.21 13.06
C VAL A 330 16.42 -11.46 11.62
N CYS A 331 16.75 -12.71 11.30
CA CYS A 331 17.06 -13.15 9.94
C CYS A 331 15.83 -13.77 9.30
N ILE A 332 15.56 -13.38 8.04
CA ILE A 332 14.42 -13.87 7.26
C ILE A 332 14.96 -14.47 5.97
N HIS A 333 14.63 -15.74 5.74
CA HIS A 333 15.06 -16.53 4.60
C HIS A 333 13.85 -16.91 3.73
N PRO A 334 13.96 -16.95 2.40
CA PRO A 334 12.86 -17.42 1.55
C PRO A 334 12.54 -18.89 1.75
N ASP A 335 13.54 -19.76 1.78
CA ASP A 335 13.37 -21.20 1.73
C ASP A 335 13.84 -21.87 3.03
N ARG A 336 15.14 -21.77 3.31
CA ARG A 336 15.82 -22.50 4.38
C ARG A 336 16.60 -21.54 5.27
N ALA A 337 16.53 -21.75 6.58
CA ALA A 337 17.35 -21.02 7.52
C ALA A 337 18.83 -21.36 7.30
N ASP A 338 19.65 -20.34 7.07
CA ASP A 338 21.10 -20.44 6.97
C ASP A 338 21.74 -19.63 8.10
N ALA A 339 22.10 -20.32 9.17
CA ALA A 339 22.70 -19.68 10.33
C ALA A 339 24.12 -19.12 10.02
N SER A 340 24.75 -19.51 8.92
CA SER A 340 26.08 -19.02 8.57
C SER A 340 26.13 -17.53 8.24
N ILE A 341 25.01 -16.95 7.78
CA ILE A 341 24.93 -15.52 7.44
C ILE A 341 24.95 -14.61 8.67
N ALA A 342 24.41 -15.11 9.79
CA ALA A 342 24.33 -14.38 11.04
C ALA A 342 24.23 -15.37 12.21
N PRO A 343 25.36 -15.96 12.63
CA PRO A 343 25.38 -16.94 13.72
C PRO A 343 24.87 -16.36 15.04
N ASP A 344 25.02 -15.05 15.23
CA ASP A 344 24.57 -14.32 16.43
C ASP A 344 23.10 -13.85 16.34
N ALA A 345 22.38 -14.24 15.30
CA ALA A 345 21.00 -13.84 15.14
C ALA A 345 20.12 -14.38 16.28
N SER A 346 19.29 -13.52 16.83
CA SER A 346 18.34 -13.90 17.88
C SER A 346 17.25 -14.86 17.36
N TRP A 347 16.90 -14.70 16.08
CA TRP A 347 15.83 -15.46 15.44
C TRP A 347 16.09 -15.67 13.95
N HIS A 348 15.81 -16.88 13.47
CA HIS A 348 15.79 -17.22 12.05
C HIS A 348 14.38 -17.64 11.66
N PHE A 349 13.77 -16.92 10.72
CA PHE A 349 12.47 -17.25 10.14
C PHE A 349 12.62 -17.60 8.68
N THR A 350 11.79 -18.53 8.21
CA THR A 350 11.68 -18.85 6.80
C THR A 350 10.32 -18.43 6.27
N ALA A 351 10.23 -18.12 4.98
CA ALA A 351 8.94 -17.80 4.36
C ALA A 351 7.94 -18.97 4.43
N ARG A 352 8.39 -20.21 4.61
CA ARG A 352 7.54 -21.36 4.84
C ARG A 352 6.80 -21.30 6.19
N GLN A 353 7.40 -20.63 7.16
CA GLN A 353 6.78 -20.41 8.47
C GLN A 353 5.78 -19.23 8.47
N TYR A 354 5.54 -18.63 7.31
CA TYR A 354 4.68 -17.45 7.16
C TYR A 354 3.35 -17.59 7.91
N GLU A 355 2.60 -18.68 7.67
CA GLU A 355 1.30 -18.91 8.30
C GLU A 355 1.39 -19.13 9.82
N SER A 356 2.55 -19.54 10.33
CA SER A 356 2.76 -19.73 11.76
C SER A 356 3.21 -18.45 12.47
N VAL A 357 3.82 -17.51 11.74
CA VAL A 357 4.36 -16.24 12.26
C VAL A 357 3.31 -15.13 12.21
N VAL A 358 2.49 -15.12 11.15
CA VAL A 358 1.49 -14.09 10.91
C VAL A 358 0.18 -14.44 11.62
N ALA A 359 -0.45 -13.46 12.24
CA ALA A 359 -1.77 -13.63 12.82
C ALA A 359 -2.81 -13.80 11.71
N ARG A 360 -3.74 -14.73 11.88
CA ARG A 360 -4.89 -14.85 10.99
C ARG A 360 -5.71 -13.56 11.08
N GLY A 361 -5.81 -12.83 9.99
CA GLY A 361 -6.58 -11.59 9.94
C GLY A 361 -8.09 -11.86 10.10
N PRO A 362 -8.88 -10.91 10.58
CA PRO A 362 -10.33 -11.04 10.76
C PRO A 362 -11.12 -11.19 9.46
N ALA A 363 -10.47 -11.24 8.31
CA ALA A 363 -11.13 -11.30 6.99
C ALA A 363 -11.48 -12.72 6.52
N ALA A 364 -11.06 -13.77 7.20
CA ALA A 364 -11.37 -15.14 6.77
C ALA A 364 -12.79 -15.61 7.15
N ASP A 365 -13.52 -14.83 7.98
CA ASP A 365 -14.84 -15.24 8.50
C ASP A 365 -16.03 -14.60 7.77
N ARG A 366 -15.80 -13.86 6.68
CA ARG A 366 -16.89 -13.22 5.89
C ARG A 366 -17.35 -14.03 4.67
N GLY A 367 -17.02 -15.30 4.58
CA GLY A 367 -17.27 -16.13 3.41
C GLY A 367 -18.26 -17.29 3.62
N ALA A 368 -18.97 -17.40 4.75
CA ALA A 368 -20.05 -18.36 4.88
C ALA A 368 -21.39 -17.67 4.53
N PRO A 369 -22.11 -18.09 3.47
CA PRO A 369 -23.46 -17.57 3.24
C PRO A 369 -24.37 -18.04 4.38
N ALA A 370 -25.09 -17.08 4.98
CA ALA A 370 -26.10 -17.36 5.99
C ALA A 370 -27.09 -18.41 5.45
N PRO A 371 -27.51 -19.43 6.24
CA PRO A 371 -28.51 -20.37 5.82
C PRO A 371 -29.82 -19.63 5.56
N LYS A 372 -30.35 -19.78 4.35
CA LYS A 372 -31.69 -19.29 4.00
C LYS A 372 -32.68 -19.93 4.95
N GLY A 373 -33.23 -19.13 5.85
CA GLY A 373 -34.30 -19.52 6.73
C GLY A 373 -35.49 -20.00 5.94
N ALA A 374 -35.93 -21.21 6.22
CA ALA A 374 -37.16 -21.77 5.77
C ALA A 374 -38.34 -20.90 6.32
N VAL A 375 -39.08 -20.32 5.44
CA VAL A 375 -40.41 -19.74 5.76
C VAL A 375 -41.36 -20.91 5.75
N SER A 376 -41.81 -21.31 6.91
CA SER A 376 -42.98 -22.18 7.09
C SER A 376 -44.17 -21.30 7.53
N GLY A 377 -45.27 -21.50 6.88
CA GLY A 377 -46.57 -21.05 7.30
C GLY A 377 -47.17 -19.97 6.45
#